data_a41c8bcbdb8e3486109f154a50a6c186
#
_entry.id   a41c8bcbdb8e3486109f154a50a6c186
#
_cell.length_a   1.000
_cell.length_b   1.000
_cell.length_c   1.000
_cell.angle_alpha   90.00
_cell.angle_beta   90.00
_cell.angle_gamma   90.00
#
_symmetry.space_group_name_H-M   'P 1'
#
loop_
_entity.id
_entity.type
_entity.pdbx_description
1 polymer ?
#
loop_
_entity_poly.entity_id
_entity_poly.type
_entity_poly.pdbx_seq_one_letter_code
_entity_poly.pdbx_strand_id
1 'polypeptide(L)'
;GERDTLHCAVTAQGRLQRGSEPILEKADSAPQGVRLTLSRSIQRAAEGVAAESMATGCILIIDVSSGKVRACVSLPGFDAANVGESLTAPDSPLLNRAFSAYAVGSVFKPVLAAAALEAGEGDFIRECPGYDALNGQVYRCAGSVPHGLVGLDGALEKSCNGYFIELGRELGPERVRKMAAALGFGKGQDIADGLRSASGVLPEAETLENEGQFANFCFGQGELLATPLQVAGMLNTIAAGGVYHTPLFV
;
A
#
# COMPACT_ATOMS: atom_id res chain seq x y z
N GLY A 1 -3.62 2.83 29.41
CA GLY A 1 -2.71 2.36 30.46
C GLY A 1 -3.30 1.13 31.10
N GLU A 2 -2.48 0.15 31.39
CA GLU A 2 -2.86 -1.02 32.17
C GLU A 2 -3.39 -0.55 33.52
N ARG A 3 -4.38 -1.26 34.04
CA ARG A 3 -4.99 -0.94 35.32
C ARG A 3 -4.54 -1.98 36.34
N ASP A 4 -4.35 -1.57 37.59
CA ASP A 4 -4.17 -2.50 38.70
C ASP A 4 -5.32 -3.52 38.72
N THR A 5 -4.98 -4.79 38.81
CA THR A 5 -5.96 -5.87 38.77
C THR A 5 -6.00 -6.54 40.14
N LEU A 6 -7.19 -6.61 40.72
CA LEU A 6 -7.40 -7.30 42.02
C LEU A 6 -7.93 -8.71 41.75
N HIS A 7 -7.11 -9.71 42.04
CA HIS A 7 -7.49 -11.12 41.99
C HIS A 7 -8.09 -11.57 43.33
N CYS A 8 -9.36 -11.96 43.28
CA CYS A 8 -10.06 -12.47 44.44
C CYS A 8 -10.47 -13.93 44.22
N ALA A 9 -10.22 -14.80 45.20
CA ALA A 9 -10.76 -16.15 45.14
C ALA A 9 -12.27 -16.14 45.33
N VAL A 10 -12.99 -16.83 44.44
CA VAL A 10 -14.45 -16.96 44.51
C VAL A 10 -14.85 -18.44 44.59
N THR A 11 -15.96 -18.72 45.25
CA THR A 11 -16.59 -20.05 45.26
C THR A 11 -17.18 -20.39 43.88
N ALA A 12 -17.54 -21.65 43.65
CA ALA A 12 -18.21 -22.08 42.43
C ALA A 12 -19.52 -21.32 42.16
N GLN A 13 -20.12 -20.68 43.17
CA GLN A 13 -21.32 -19.85 43.07
C GLN A 13 -21.01 -18.35 42.89
N GLY A 14 -19.73 -17.97 42.63
CA GLY A 14 -19.30 -16.60 42.39
C GLY A 14 -19.23 -15.70 43.62
N ARG A 15 -19.26 -16.26 44.84
CA ARG A 15 -19.12 -15.48 46.08
C ARG A 15 -17.66 -15.43 46.54
N LEU A 16 -17.21 -14.28 47.06
CA LEU A 16 -15.86 -14.14 47.61
C LEU A 16 -15.60 -15.22 48.66
N GLN A 17 -14.48 -15.92 48.58
CA GLN A 17 -14.08 -16.94 49.51
C GLN A 17 -13.50 -16.28 50.77
N ARG A 18 -14.11 -16.54 51.92
CA ARG A 18 -13.63 -16.01 53.22
C ARG A 18 -12.29 -16.63 53.56
N GLY A 19 -11.35 -15.79 54.00
CA GLY A 19 -10.02 -16.24 54.45
C GLY A 19 -8.95 -16.35 53.37
N SER A 20 -9.28 -16.08 52.11
CA SER A 20 -8.27 -15.86 51.07
C SER A 20 -7.94 -14.36 50.97
N GLU A 21 -6.65 -14.03 51.03
CA GLU A 21 -6.21 -12.64 50.77
C GLU A 21 -6.29 -12.32 49.29
N PRO A 22 -6.85 -11.17 48.94
CA PRO A 22 -6.84 -10.73 47.56
C PRO A 22 -5.41 -10.39 47.11
N ILE A 23 -5.04 -10.80 45.91
CA ILE A 23 -3.75 -10.49 45.30
C ILE A 23 -3.93 -9.24 44.41
N LEU A 24 -3.23 -8.16 44.76
CA LEU A 24 -3.17 -6.97 43.94
C LEU A 24 -1.99 -7.09 42.96
N GLU A 25 -2.30 -7.32 41.71
CA GLU A 25 -1.35 -7.22 40.62
C GLU A 25 -1.30 -5.75 40.18
N LYS A 26 -0.22 -5.05 40.48
CA LYS A 26 -0.01 -3.68 40.08
C LYS A 26 0.37 -3.65 38.63
N ALA A 27 -0.32 -2.82 37.85
CA ALA A 27 0.10 -2.51 36.51
C ALA A 27 1.53 -1.91 36.54
N ASP A 28 2.36 -2.29 35.56
CA ASP A 28 3.70 -1.73 35.45
C ASP A 28 3.57 -0.21 35.22
N SER A 29 3.94 0.56 36.24
CA SER A 29 3.66 2.00 36.31
C SER A 29 4.62 2.85 35.46
N ALA A 30 5.55 2.24 34.75
CA ALA A 30 6.38 2.94 33.79
C ALA A 30 5.51 3.32 32.57
N PRO A 31 5.30 4.61 32.25
CA PRO A 31 4.57 4.98 31.03
C PRO A 31 5.38 4.51 29.83
N GLN A 32 5.01 3.36 29.27
CA GLN A 32 5.57 2.86 28.04
C GLN A 32 4.99 3.72 26.91
N GLY A 33 5.70 4.80 26.55
CA GLY A 33 5.38 5.64 25.41
C GLY A 33 5.99 5.08 24.15
N VAL A 34 5.24 5.04 23.05
CA VAL A 34 5.78 4.77 21.72
C VAL A 34 6.09 6.09 21.04
N ARG A 35 7.31 6.22 20.51
CA ARG A 35 7.72 7.39 19.73
C ARG A 35 7.48 7.12 18.25
N LEU A 36 6.50 7.81 17.67
CA LEU A 36 6.21 7.71 16.24
C LEU A 36 7.15 8.57 15.39
N THR A 37 7.37 8.14 14.15
CA THR A 37 8.11 8.90 13.13
C THR A 37 7.30 10.06 12.55
N LEU A 38 5.98 10.12 12.82
CA LEU A 38 5.08 11.16 12.35
C LEU A 38 5.53 12.55 12.82
N SER A 39 5.46 13.52 11.92
CA SER A 39 5.68 14.94 12.25
C SER A 39 4.33 15.62 12.45
N ARG A 40 4.08 16.14 13.65
CA ARG A 40 2.82 16.83 13.96
C ARG A 40 2.48 17.96 12.98
N SER A 41 3.46 18.74 12.55
CA SER A 41 3.25 19.84 11.60
C SER A 41 2.89 19.33 10.20
N ILE A 42 3.61 18.31 9.72
CA ILE A 42 3.36 17.71 8.39
C ILE A 42 2.00 16.97 8.41
N GLN A 43 1.70 16.23 9.47
CA GLN A 43 0.42 15.52 9.62
C GLN A 43 -0.77 16.51 9.56
N ARG A 44 -0.71 17.60 10.32
CA ARG A 44 -1.79 18.61 10.31
C ARG A 44 -1.95 19.32 8.96
N ALA A 45 -0.84 19.60 8.27
CA ALA A 45 -0.90 20.18 6.94
C ALA A 45 -1.55 19.19 5.95
N ALA A 46 -1.18 17.90 6.00
CA ALA A 46 -1.77 16.85 5.17
C ALA A 46 -3.26 16.64 5.48
N GLU A 47 -3.67 16.68 6.76
CA GLU A 47 -5.07 16.60 7.18
C GLU A 47 -5.89 17.78 6.64
N GLY A 48 -5.35 18.99 6.68
CA GLY A 48 -6.01 20.20 6.13
C GLY A 48 -6.25 20.05 4.62
N VAL A 49 -5.22 19.67 3.86
CA VAL A 49 -5.33 19.46 2.41
C VAL A 49 -6.31 18.33 2.10
N ALA A 50 -6.26 17.22 2.84
CA ALA A 50 -7.15 16.10 2.64
C ALA A 50 -8.62 16.49 2.84
N ALA A 51 -8.92 17.24 3.91
CA ALA A 51 -10.29 17.69 4.21
C ALA A 51 -10.88 18.60 3.12
N GLU A 52 -10.04 19.37 2.44
CA GLU A 52 -10.47 20.26 1.35
C GLU A 52 -10.58 19.57 0.00
N SER A 53 -9.81 18.50 -0.23
CA SER A 53 -9.62 17.93 -1.57
C SER A 53 -10.29 16.58 -1.78
N MET A 54 -10.64 15.83 -0.74
CA MET A 54 -11.21 14.48 -0.90
C MET A 54 -12.20 14.13 0.21
N ALA A 55 -13.29 13.45 -0.16
CA ALA A 55 -14.23 12.87 0.80
C ALA A 55 -13.71 11.51 1.34
N THR A 56 -13.04 10.73 0.49
CA THR A 56 -12.55 9.38 0.79
C THR A 56 -11.18 9.19 0.15
N GLY A 57 -10.22 8.68 0.92
CA GLY A 57 -8.88 8.44 0.41
C GLY A 57 -7.81 8.42 1.51
N CYS A 58 -6.55 8.50 1.10
CA CYS A 58 -5.44 8.62 2.04
C CYS A 58 -4.31 9.51 1.47
N ILE A 59 -3.53 10.09 2.38
CA ILE A 59 -2.26 10.77 2.06
C ILE A 59 -1.17 10.13 2.89
N LEU A 60 -0.08 9.74 2.24
CA LEU A 60 1.16 9.27 2.85
C LEU A 60 2.31 10.21 2.48
N ILE A 61 3.10 10.61 3.45
CA ILE A 61 4.32 11.40 3.24
C ILE A 61 5.47 10.63 3.88
N ILE A 62 6.45 10.24 3.06
CA ILE A 62 7.61 9.44 3.47
C ILE A 62 8.88 10.27 3.24
N ASP A 63 9.79 10.22 4.20
CA ASP A 63 11.14 10.76 4.07
C ASP A 63 11.97 9.84 3.19
N VAL A 64 12.46 10.38 2.06
CA VAL A 64 13.15 9.60 1.01
C VAL A 64 14.40 8.91 1.56
N SER A 65 15.16 9.59 2.39
CA SER A 65 16.46 9.11 2.86
C SER A 65 16.40 8.04 3.94
N SER A 66 15.28 7.95 4.66
CA SER A 66 15.16 7.09 5.85
C SER A 66 13.98 6.14 5.82
N GLY A 67 13.02 6.30 4.90
CA GLY A 67 11.77 5.55 4.89
C GLY A 67 10.80 5.94 6.02
N LYS A 68 11.11 6.93 6.85
CA LYS A 68 10.23 7.35 7.94
C LYS A 68 8.95 7.96 7.41
N VAL A 69 7.80 7.45 7.84
CA VAL A 69 6.51 8.03 7.52
C VAL A 69 6.30 9.28 8.37
N ARG A 70 6.19 10.42 7.71
CA ARG A 70 6.07 11.75 8.35
C ARG A 70 4.62 12.18 8.49
N ALA A 71 3.73 11.68 7.62
CA ALA A 71 2.27 11.82 7.74
C ALA A 71 1.57 10.60 7.16
N CYS A 72 0.44 10.24 7.77
CA CYS A 72 -0.47 9.19 7.32
C CYS A 72 -1.90 9.64 7.62
N VAL A 73 -2.62 10.07 6.59
CA VAL A 73 -4.02 10.52 6.69
C VAL A 73 -4.90 9.49 6.02
N SER A 74 -6.04 9.16 6.63
CA SER A 74 -7.09 8.31 6.05
C SER A 74 -8.44 8.98 6.23
N LEU A 75 -9.21 9.12 5.16
CA LEU A 75 -10.54 9.73 5.17
C LEU A 75 -11.62 8.74 4.69
N PRO A 76 -12.86 8.83 5.23
CA PRO A 76 -13.22 9.68 6.36
C PRO A 76 -12.49 9.27 7.64
N GLY A 77 -12.26 10.23 8.51
CA GLY A 77 -11.70 9.99 9.85
C GLY A 77 -12.80 9.63 10.85
N PHE A 78 -12.40 9.31 12.08
CA PHE A 78 -13.30 9.02 13.18
C PHE A 78 -12.92 9.80 14.44
N ASP A 79 -13.88 10.00 15.32
CA ASP A 79 -13.62 10.56 16.66
C ASP A 79 -13.15 9.46 17.60
N ALA A 80 -11.89 9.55 18.04
CA ALA A 80 -11.31 8.59 18.97
C ALA A 80 -11.98 8.62 20.38
N ALA A 81 -12.66 9.72 20.74
CA ALA A 81 -13.43 9.80 21.97
C ALA A 81 -14.78 9.08 21.88
N ASN A 82 -15.31 8.90 20.65
CA ASN A 82 -16.62 8.30 20.39
C ASN A 82 -16.58 7.23 19.29
N VAL A 83 -15.71 6.25 19.44
CA VAL A 83 -15.48 5.17 18.45
C VAL A 83 -16.75 4.36 18.18
N GLY A 84 -17.66 4.23 19.15
CA GLY A 84 -18.90 3.48 19.02
C GLY A 84 -19.79 3.94 17.85
N GLU A 85 -19.89 5.23 17.60
CA GLU A 85 -20.64 5.80 16.48
C GLU A 85 -20.01 5.44 15.12
N SER A 86 -18.70 5.28 15.09
CA SER A 86 -17.94 4.96 13.87
C SER A 86 -18.07 3.49 13.44
N LEU A 87 -18.51 2.59 14.32
CA LEU A 87 -18.67 1.16 14.01
C LEU A 87 -19.74 0.89 12.95
N THR A 88 -20.79 1.71 12.92
CA THR A 88 -21.93 1.59 11.99
C THR A 88 -22.01 2.75 10.99
N ALA A 89 -21.04 3.67 11.06
CA ALA A 89 -21.01 4.82 10.17
C ALA A 89 -20.77 4.40 8.70
N PRO A 90 -21.40 5.08 7.72
CA PRO A 90 -21.14 4.85 6.32
C PRO A 90 -19.66 5.12 5.98
N ASP A 91 -19.18 4.57 4.88
CA ASP A 91 -17.83 4.78 4.36
C ASP A 91 -16.68 4.28 5.26
N SER A 92 -16.99 3.43 6.27
CA SER A 92 -16.01 2.71 7.09
C SER A 92 -14.88 3.61 7.62
N PRO A 93 -15.17 4.60 8.50
CA PRO A 93 -14.16 5.56 8.97
C PRO A 93 -13.06 4.92 9.83
N LEU A 94 -13.30 3.73 10.41
CA LEU A 94 -12.29 2.98 11.16
C LEU A 94 -11.29 2.24 10.25
N LEU A 95 -11.58 2.14 8.95
CA LEU A 95 -10.68 1.52 7.99
C LEU A 95 -9.52 2.48 7.68
N ASN A 96 -8.29 2.09 8.02
CA ASN A 96 -7.13 2.84 7.54
C ASN A 96 -6.84 2.48 6.08
N ARG A 97 -7.18 3.40 5.18
CA ARG A 97 -7.05 3.21 3.74
C ARG A 97 -5.61 3.12 3.26
N ALA A 98 -4.68 3.70 3.99
CA ALA A 98 -3.25 3.58 3.67
C ALA A 98 -2.72 2.14 3.82
N PHE A 99 -3.38 1.32 4.68
CA PHE A 99 -2.98 -0.05 5.00
C PHE A 99 -3.87 -1.11 4.35
N SER A 100 -4.90 -0.71 3.64
CA SER A 100 -5.84 -1.60 2.94
C SER A 100 -5.45 -1.78 1.48
N ALA A 101 -5.70 -2.95 0.91
CA ALA A 101 -5.31 -3.28 -0.45
C ALA A 101 -6.39 -2.92 -1.47
N TYR A 102 -5.97 -2.35 -2.59
CA TYR A 102 -6.82 -1.90 -3.71
C TYR A 102 -6.19 -2.30 -5.04
N ALA A 103 -7.00 -2.27 -6.11
CA ALA A 103 -6.49 -2.36 -7.48
C ALA A 103 -5.53 -1.20 -7.76
N VAL A 104 -4.34 -1.49 -8.29
CA VAL A 104 -3.24 -0.53 -8.41
C VAL A 104 -3.41 0.38 -9.62
N GLY A 105 -3.75 -0.19 -10.77
CA GLY A 105 -3.85 0.54 -12.02
C GLY A 105 -2.51 1.09 -12.52
N SER A 106 -2.57 2.16 -13.29
CA SER A 106 -1.41 2.73 -14.00
C SER A 106 -0.26 3.21 -13.12
N VAL A 107 -0.47 3.38 -11.81
CA VAL A 107 0.63 3.69 -10.87
C VAL A 107 1.60 2.51 -10.69
N PHE A 108 1.28 1.33 -11.24
CA PHE A 108 2.18 0.18 -11.30
C PHE A 108 3.22 0.27 -12.43
N LYS A 109 3.00 1.04 -13.47
CA LYS A 109 3.89 1.14 -14.64
C LYS A 109 5.34 1.49 -14.33
N PRO A 110 5.67 2.29 -13.32
CA PRO A 110 7.05 2.48 -12.88
C PRO A 110 7.78 1.19 -12.49
N VAL A 111 7.08 0.12 -12.09
CA VAL A 111 7.69 -1.19 -11.84
C VAL A 111 8.26 -1.79 -13.12
N LEU A 112 7.51 -1.72 -14.24
CA LEU A 112 7.99 -2.20 -15.53
C LEU A 112 9.12 -1.32 -16.05
N ALA A 113 9.01 0.01 -15.86
CA ALA A 113 10.09 0.93 -16.22
C ALA A 113 11.39 0.59 -15.47
N ALA A 114 11.32 0.35 -14.17
CA ALA A 114 12.47 -0.07 -13.38
C ALA A 114 13.06 -1.42 -13.86
N ALA A 115 12.17 -2.39 -14.16
CA ALA A 115 12.60 -3.69 -14.69
C ALA A 115 13.27 -3.57 -16.07
N ALA A 116 12.78 -2.67 -16.93
CA ALA A 116 13.38 -2.41 -18.24
C ALA A 116 14.75 -1.76 -18.13
N LEU A 117 14.88 -0.73 -17.27
CA LEU A 117 16.17 -0.07 -17.04
C LEU A 117 17.22 -1.03 -16.47
N GLU A 118 16.84 -1.88 -15.51
CA GLU A 118 17.73 -2.91 -14.94
C GLU A 118 18.12 -3.96 -15.99
N ALA A 119 17.25 -4.27 -16.95
CA ALA A 119 17.51 -5.21 -18.03
C ALA A 119 18.30 -4.62 -19.20
N GLY A 120 18.51 -3.30 -19.24
CA GLY A 120 19.11 -2.60 -20.39
C GLY A 120 18.14 -2.33 -21.53
N GLU A 121 16.82 -2.47 -21.31
CA GLU A 121 15.76 -2.28 -22.29
C GLU A 121 15.12 -0.87 -22.20
N GLY A 122 15.86 0.10 -21.67
CA GLY A 122 15.38 1.49 -21.53
C GLY A 122 15.11 2.20 -22.86
N ASP A 123 15.75 1.74 -23.94
CA ASP A 123 15.60 2.30 -25.30
C ASP A 123 14.47 1.64 -26.12
N PHE A 124 13.67 0.75 -25.51
CA PHE A 124 12.54 0.12 -26.16
C PHE A 124 11.56 1.17 -26.69
N ILE A 125 11.17 1.04 -27.95
CA ILE A 125 10.28 1.98 -28.65
C ILE A 125 9.14 1.20 -29.30
N ARG A 126 7.94 1.76 -29.23
CA ARG A 126 6.75 1.18 -29.86
C ARG A 126 5.90 2.26 -30.53
N GLU A 127 5.27 1.91 -31.65
CA GLU A 127 4.15 2.67 -32.20
C GLU A 127 2.84 2.23 -31.54
N CYS A 128 2.14 3.17 -30.90
CA CYS A 128 0.89 2.91 -30.18
C CYS A 128 -0.32 3.46 -30.97
N PRO A 129 -1.18 2.60 -31.51
CA PRO A 129 -2.40 3.03 -32.21
C PRO A 129 -3.56 3.39 -31.27
N GLY A 130 -3.34 3.49 -29.96
CA GLY A 130 -4.37 3.74 -28.94
C GLY A 130 -4.95 2.46 -28.33
N TYR A 131 -4.51 1.30 -28.76
CA TYR A 131 -4.90 -0.01 -28.23
C TYR A 131 -3.80 -1.04 -28.46
N ASP A 132 -3.97 -2.19 -27.83
CA ASP A 132 -3.28 -3.44 -28.13
C ASP A 132 -4.30 -4.55 -28.28
N ALA A 133 -4.02 -5.56 -29.11
CA ALA A 133 -4.88 -6.72 -29.30
C ALA A 133 -4.08 -7.99 -29.07
N LEU A 134 -4.53 -8.80 -28.11
CA LEU A 134 -3.89 -10.03 -27.73
C LEU A 134 -4.94 -11.14 -27.58
N ASN A 135 -4.79 -12.24 -28.31
CA ASN A 135 -5.69 -13.40 -28.23
C ASN A 135 -7.19 -13.06 -28.35
N GLY A 136 -7.54 -12.08 -29.24
CA GLY A 136 -8.92 -11.65 -29.44
C GLY A 136 -9.43 -10.65 -28.38
N GLN A 137 -8.67 -10.34 -27.37
CA GLN A 137 -8.98 -9.30 -26.40
C GLN A 137 -8.30 -7.99 -26.79
N VAL A 138 -9.02 -6.86 -26.62
CA VAL A 138 -8.51 -5.55 -26.93
C VAL A 138 -8.27 -4.74 -25.66
N TYR A 139 -7.03 -4.33 -25.45
CA TYR A 139 -6.57 -3.48 -24.34
C TYR A 139 -6.44 -2.06 -24.84
N ARG A 140 -7.23 -1.13 -24.32
CA ARG A 140 -7.27 0.25 -24.80
C ARG A 140 -6.46 1.17 -23.89
N CYS A 141 -5.80 2.13 -24.51
CA CYS A 141 -5.31 3.31 -23.80
C CYS A 141 -6.49 4.20 -23.39
N ALA A 142 -6.29 5.12 -22.45
CA ALA A 142 -7.33 6.06 -22.03
C ALA A 142 -7.87 6.84 -23.23
N GLY A 143 -9.19 6.85 -23.37
CA GLY A 143 -9.86 7.50 -24.51
C GLY A 143 -9.61 6.83 -25.87
N SER A 144 -8.90 5.69 -25.93
CA SER A 144 -8.50 5.03 -27.20
C SER A 144 -7.72 5.96 -28.16
N VAL A 145 -7.00 6.93 -27.60
CA VAL A 145 -6.23 7.92 -28.37
C VAL A 145 -4.89 7.28 -28.80
N PRO A 146 -4.54 7.33 -30.11
CA PRO A 146 -3.21 6.92 -30.56
C PRO A 146 -2.11 7.80 -29.95
N HIS A 147 -1.06 7.17 -29.44
CA HIS A 147 0.10 7.89 -28.89
C HIS A 147 1.24 8.05 -29.90
N GLY A 148 1.15 7.36 -31.05
CA GLY A 148 2.20 7.31 -32.05
C GLY A 148 3.44 6.58 -31.56
N LEU A 149 4.60 6.98 -32.04
CA LEU A 149 5.88 6.42 -31.62
C LEU A 149 6.23 6.91 -30.21
N VAL A 150 6.36 5.99 -29.27
CA VAL A 150 6.66 6.30 -27.86
C VAL A 150 7.81 5.44 -27.36
N GLY A 151 8.74 6.06 -26.65
CA GLY A 151 9.72 5.42 -25.77
C GLY A 151 9.25 5.44 -24.33
N LEU A 152 10.12 5.00 -23.39
CA LEU A 152 9.78 4.82 -21.99
C LEU A 152 9.21 6.08 -21.32
N ASP A 153 9.85 7.23 -21.49
CA ASP A 153 9.42 8.50 -20.90
C ASP A 153 8.04 8.93 -21.41
N GLY A 154 7.85 8.93 -22.73
CA GLY A 154 6.57 9.29 -23.35
C GLY A 154 5.45 8.29 -23.03
N ALA A 155 5.79 7.02 -22.81
CA ALA A 155 4.83 6.00 -22.41
C ALA A 155 4.38 6.16 -20.95
N LEU A 156 5.28 6.58 -20.05
CA LEU A 156 4.94 6.94 -18.66
C LEU A 156 4.08 8.21 -18.64
N GLU A 157 4.51 9.27 -19.33
CA GLU A 157 3.78 10.55 -19.40
C GLU A 157 2.33 10.37 -19.90
N LYS A 158 2.16 9.59 -20.98
CA LYS A 158 0.85 9.33 -21.61
C LYS A 158 0.11 8.15 -20.97
N SER A 159 0.71 7.51 -19.99
CA SER A 159 0.16 6.28 -19.37
C SER A 159 -0.24 5.21 -20.40
N CYS A 160 0.62 4.93 -21.36
CA CYS A 160 0.35 4.10 -22.53
C CYS A 160 0.24 2.62 -22.15
N ASN A 161 -0.98 2.05 -22.13
CA ASN A 161 -1.18 0.63 -21.82
C ASN A 161 -0.50 -0.29 -22.82
N GLY A 162 -0.66 -0.01 -24.13
CA GLY A 162 -0.07 -0.84 -25.17
C GLY A 162 1.45 -0.93 -25.05
N TYR A 163 2.13 0.19 -24.77
CA TYR A 163 3.58 0.19 -24.57
C TYR A 163 3.98 -0.76 -23.44
N PHE A 164 3.33 -0.64 -22.27
CA PHE A 164 3.70 -1.44 -21.11
C PHE A 164 3.32 -2.92 -21.22
N ILE A 165 2.28 -3.25 -22.00
CA ILE A 165 1.96 -4.65 -22.33
C ILE A 165 3.10 -5.26 -23.17
N GLU A 166 3.54 -4.57 -24.22
CA GLU A 166 4.59 -5.08 -25.12
C GLU A 166 5.95 -5.12 -24.43
N LEU A 167 6.32 -4.04 -23.73
CA LEU A 167 7.53 -4.03 -22.89
C LEU A 167 7.53 -5.19 -21.89
N GLY A 168 6.38 -5.46 -21.24
CA GLY A 168 6.26 -6.59 -20.32
C GLY A 168 6.51 -7.93 -21.03
N ARG A 169 6.03 -8.11 -22.24
CA ARG A 169 6.27 -9.32 -23.04
C ARG A 169 7.75 -9.51 -23.37
N GLU A 170 8.45 -8.45 -23.71
CA GLU A 170 9.92 -8.46 -23.91
C GLU A 170 10.67 -8.83 -22.62
N LEU A 171 10.26 -8.27 -21.49
CA LEU A 171 10.88 -8.53 -20.19
C LEU A 171 10.58 -9.94 -19.64
N GLY A 172 9.39 -10.45 -19.94
CA GLY A 172 8.86 -11.69 -19.39
C GLY A 172 8.26 -11.56 -17.98
N PRO A 173 7.30 -12.45 -17.64
CA PRO A 173 6.52 -12.34 -16.40
C PRO A 173 7.37 -12.49 -15.13
N GLU A 174 8.35 -13.35 -15.15
CA GLU A 174 9.22 -13.58 -13.97
C GLU A 174 10.00 -12.31 -13.58
N ARG A 175 10.59 -11.61 -14.56
CA ARG A 175 11.37 -10.38 -14.29
C ARG A 175 10.49 -9.28 -13.74
N VAL A 176 9.31 -9.06 -14.34
CA VAL A 176 8.38 -8.03 -13.88
C VAL A 176 7.86 -8.34 -12.47
N ARG A 177 7.50 -9.61 -12.20
CA ARG A 177 7.07 -10.07 -10.88
C ARG A 177 8.17 -9.91 -9.82
N LYS A 178 9.40 -10.28 -10.17
CA LYS A 178 10.57 -10.15 -9.29
C LYS A 178 10.84 -8.69 -8.94
N MET A 179 10.76 -7.78 -9.92
CA MET A 179 10.89 -6.34 -9.67
C MET A 179 9.78 -5.83 -8.76
N ALA A 180 8.52 -6.21 -8.99
CA ALA A 180 7.41 -5.85 -8.11
C ALA A 180 7.65 -6.31 -6.67
N ALA A 181 8.09 -7.55 -6.46
CA ALA A 181 8.43 -8.09 -5.14
C ALA A 181 9.58 -7.33 -4.48
N ALA A 182 10.62 -6.96 -5.24
CA ALA A 182 11.75 -6.17 -4.76
C ALA A 182 11.34 -4.75 -4.32
N LEU A 183 10.34 -4.18 -4.99
CA LEU A 183 9.75 -2.88 -4.66
C LEU A 183 8.67 -2.94 -3.56
N GLY A 184 8.49 -4.11 -2.91
CA GLY A 184 7.67 -4.27 -1.71
C GLY A 184 6.24 -4.75 -1.95
N PHE A 185 5.83 -5.05 -3.18
CA PHE A 185 4.50 -5.62 -3.46
C PHE A 185 4.39 -7.06 -2.94
N GLY A 186 3.18 -7.45 -2.54
CA GLY A 186 2.89 -8.79 -2.03
C GLY A 186 3.30 -9.04 -0.58
N LYS A 187 3.82 -8.03 0.14
CA LYS A 187 4.26 -8.16 1.54
C LYS A 187 3.55 -7.15 2.44
N GLY A 188 2.85 -7.65 3.48
CA GLY A 188 2.36 -6.78 4.55
C GLY A 188 3.52 -6.20 5.35
N GLN A 189 3.35 -4.97 5.83
CA GLN A 189 4.36 -4.25 6.59
C GLN A 189 3.91 -4.12 8.05
N ASP A 190 4.83 -4.33 8.97
CA ASP A 190 4.60 -4.11 10.38
C ASP A 190 4.62 -2.61 10.67
N ILE A 191 3.52 -2.10 11.18
CA ILE A 191 3.31 -0.68 11.47
C ILE A 191 3.71 -0.37 12.92
N ALA A 192 3.26 -1.23 13.82
CA ALA A 192 3.57 -1.22 15.25
C ALA A 192 3.31 -2.63 15.80
N ASP A 193 3.63 -2.86 17.08
CA ASP A 193 3.34 -4.13 17.73
C ASP A 193 1.85 -4.48 17.62
N GLY A 194 1.57 -5.65 17.07
CA GLY A 194 0.20 -6.12 16.80
C GLY A 194 -0.56 -5.42 15.67
N LEU A 195 0.04 -4.47 14.96
CA LEU A 195 -0.58 -3.77 13.84
C LEU A 195 0.21 -3.96 12.54
N ARG A 196 -0.41 -4.56 11.55
CA ARG A 196 0.18 -4.84 10.24
C ARG A 196 -0.72 -4.36 9.09
N SER A 197 -0.12 -3.88 8.00
CA SER A 197 -0.86 -3.58 6.77
C SER A 197 -1.28 -4.87 6.05
N ALA A 198 -2.28 -4.77 5.16
CA ALA A 198 -2.58 -5.84 4.23
C ALA A 198 -1.35 -6.16 3.35
N SER A 199 -1.21 -7.42 2.96
CA SER A 199 -0.13 -7.86 2.05
C SER A 199 -0.41 -7.48 0.59
N GLY A 200 -1.67 -7.19 0.25
CA GLY A 200 -2.08 -7.15 -1.15
C GLY A 200 -2.05 -8.54 -1.79
N VAL A 201 -2.11 -8.56 -3.10
CA VAL A 201 -1.97 -9.76 -3.93
C VAL A 201 -0.94 -9.46 -5.00
N LEU A 202 0.18 -10.16 -5.00
CA LEU A 202 1.11 -10.21 -6.12
C LEU A 202 0.84 -11.54 -6.83
N PRO A 203 0.33 -11.53 -8.07
CA PRO A 203 -0.04 -12.76 -8.77
C PRO A 203 1.10 -13.78 -8.80
N GLU A 204 0.78 -15.05 -8.67
CA GLU A 204 1.76 -16.14 -8.75
C GLU A 204 2.31 -16.29 -10.16
N ALA A 205 3.49 -16.93 -10.29
CA ALA A 205 4.15 -17.09 -11.57
C ALA A 205 3.26 -17.87 -12.57
N GLU A 206 2.60 -18.90 -12.10
CA GLU A 206 1.70 -19.74 -12.89
C GLU A 206 0.49 -18.95 -13.45
N THR A 207 -0.05 -18.01 -12.67
CA THR A 207 -1.12 -17.12 -13.15
C THR A 207 -0.64 -16.24 -14.29
N LEU A 208 0.60 -15.78 -14.22
CA LEU A 208 1.20 -14.87 -15.20
C LEU A 208 1.70 -15.60 -16.48
N GLU A 209 1.69 -16.94 -16.52
CA GLU A 209 1.87 -17.72 -17.77
C GLU A 209 0.70 -17.49 -18.73
N ASN A 210 -0.48 -17.13 -18.22
CA ASN A 210 -1.59 -16.73 -19.07
C ASN A 210 -1.36 -15.32 -19.62
N GLU A 211 -1.22 -15.20 -20.93
CA GLU A 211 -0.90 -13.93 -21.62
C GLU A 211 -1.90 -12.80 -21.30
N GLY A 212 -3.20 -13.11 -21.14
CA GLY A 212 -4.21 -12.10 -20.82
C GLY A 212 -4.08 -11.61 -19.40
N GLN A 213 -3.78 -12.50 -18.44
CA GLN A 213 -3.49 -12.12 -17.05
C GLN A 213 -2.21 -11.30 -16.96
N PHE A 214 -1.18 -11.72 -17.69
CA PHE A 214 0.07 -10.98 -17.72
C PHE A 214 -0.10 -9.60 -18.37
N ALA A 215 -0.84 -9.48 -19.47
CA ALA A 215 -1.14 -8.20 -20.09
C ALA A 215 -1.83 -7.24 -19.10
N ASN A 216 -2.83 -7.72 -18.34
CA ASN A 216 -3.46 -6.93 -17.28
C ASN A 216 -2.47 -6.52 -16.19
N PHE A 217 -1.63 -7.44 -15.74
CA PHE A 217 -0.60 -7.19 -14.74
C PHE A 217 0.36 -6.07 -15.17
N CYS A 218 0.75 -6.00 -16.46
CA CYS A 218 1.68 -5.02 -16.99
C CYS A 218 1.22 -3.56 -16.82
N PHE A 219 -0.07 -3.30 -16.64
CA PHE A 219 -0.60 -1.96 -16.36
C PHE A 219 -1.38 -1.87 -15.03
N GLY A 220 -1.10 -2.81 -14.12
CA GLY A 220 -1.59 -2.76 -12.74
C GLY A 220 -3.04 -3.22 -12.55
N GLN A 221 -3.52 -4.10 -13.43
CA GLN A 221 -4.87 -4.66 -13.38
C GLN A 221 -4.83 -6.18 -13.14
N GLY A 222 -5.97 -6.85 -13.26
CA GLY A 222 -6.12 -8.26 -12.99
C GLY A 222 -6.17 -8.54 -11.48
N GLU A 223 -5.43 -9.56 -11.04
CA GLU A 223 -5.42 -9.98 -9.63
C GLU A 223 -4.52 -9.12 -8.73
N LEU A 224 -3.75 -8.18 -9.30
CA LEU A 224 -2.84 -7.33 -8.55
C LEU A 224 -3.60 -6.41 -7.59
N LEU A 225 -3.34 -6.58 -6.30
CA LEU A 225 -3.82 -5.68 -5.25
C LEU A 225 -2.63 -5.19 -4.42
N ALA A 226 -2.58 -3.89 -4.13
CA ALA A 226 -1.57 -3.33 -3.24
C ALA A 226 -2.14 -2.26 -2.31
N THR A 227 -1.46 -2.05 -1.20
CA THR A 227 -1.77 -0.94 -0.31
C THR A 227 -1.14 0.35 -0.83
N PRO A 228 -1.73 1.52 -0.56
CA PRO A 228 -1.08 2.80 -0.80
C PRO A 228 0.29 2.91 -0.13
N LEU A 229 0.50 2.23 1.00
CA LEU A 229 1.81 2.17 1.67
C LEU A 229 2.86 1.44 0.81
N GLN A 230 2.50 0.34 0.14
CA GLN A 230 3.39 -0.35 -0.80
C GLN A 230 3.72 0.51 -2.01
N VAL A 231 2.72 1.18 -2.59
CA VAL A 231 2.93 2.13 -3.70
C VAL A 231 3.84 3.28 -3.28
N ALA A 232 3.64 3.84 -2.09
CA ALA A 232 4.50 4.89 -1.55
C ALA A 232 5.94 4.39 -1.31
N GLY A 233 6.12 3.15 -0.85
CA GLY A 233 7.42 2.49 -0.70
C GLY A 233 8.16 2.33 -2.04
N MET A 234 7.44 1.91 -3.09
CA MET A 234 7.97 1.84 -4.46
C MET A 234 8.45 3.23 -4.93
N LEU A 235 7.60 4.26 -4.81
CA LEU A 235 7.97 5.63 -5.23
C LEU A 235 9.15 6.17 -4.41
N ASN A 236 9.19 5.87 -3.11
CA ASN A 236 10.31 6.22 -2.25
C ASN A 236 11.61 5.57 -2.72
N THR A 237 11.57 4.30 -3.13
CA THR A 237 12.72 3.56 -3.67
C THR A 237 13.26 4.21 -4.94
N ILE A 238 12.37 4.59 -5.86
CA ILE A 238 12.75 5.30 -7.09
C ILE A 238 13.39 6.65 -6.74
N ALA A 239 12.79 7.42 -5.85
CA ALA A 239 13.31 8.71 -5.40
C ALA A 239 14.66 8.60 -4.64
N ALA A 240 14.90 7.46 -3.97
CA ALA A 240 16.14 7.13 -3.27
C ALA A 240 17.22 6.54 -4.18
N GLY A 241 17.10 6.63 -5.50
CA GLY A 241 18.08 6.10 -6.45
C GLY A 241 18.14 4.56 -6.47
N GLY A 242 17.03 3.88 -6.21
CA GLY A 242 16.90 2.42 -6.22
C GLY A 242 17.12 1.75 -4.86
N VAL A 243 17.34 2.52 -3.79
CA VAL A 243 17.50 1.97 -2.43
C VAL A 243 16.14 1.81 -1.76
N TYR A 244 15.73 0.58 -1.48
CA TYR A 244 14.49 0.31 -0.76
C TYR A 244 14.64 0.57 0.73
N HIS A 245 13.91 1.55 1.22
CA HIS A 245 13.74 1.80 2.64
C HIS A 245 12.36 1.33 3.08
N THR A 246 12.31 0.38 4.01
CA THR A 246 11.03 -0.05 4.59
C THR A 246 10.34 1.15 5.24
N PRO A 247 9.05 1.44 4.92
CA PRO A 247 8.32 2.49 5.59
C PRO A 247 8.24 2.27 7.10
N LEU A 248 8.69 3.24 7.89
CA LEU A 248 8.78 3.16 9.35
C LEU A 248 7.80 4.11 10.02
N PHE A 249 7.07 3.61 11.02
CA PHE A 249 6.15 4.38 11.86
C PHE A 249 6.66 4.53 13.31
N VAL A 250 7.55 3.66 13.74
CA VAL A 250 8.15 3.64 15.09
C VAL A 250 9.66 3.65 14.99
#